data_d5bd0e7adabb6a563fee571d4dd7f446
#
_entry.id   d5bd0e7adabb6a563fee571d4dd7f446
#
_cell.length_a   1.000
_cell.length_b   1.000
_cell.length_c   1.000
_cell.angle_alpha   90.00
_cell.angle_beta   90.00
_cell.angle_gamma   90.00
#
_symmetry.space_group_name_H-M   'P 1'
#
loop_
_entity.id
_entity.type
_entity.pdbx_description
1 polymer ?
#
loop_
_entity_poly.entity_id
_entity_poly.type
_entity_poly.pdbx_seq_one_letter_code
_entity_poly.pdbx_strand_id
1 'polypeptide(L)'
;MFNEENVLLDPYSRAVTGQRKWGEKPEGGKDFEYRARVVKSNFDWGNIKQLEQPFEDLVIYETHVRGYTKDKSSGVSAPGTFAGLKDKIPYLKDLGINAVELMPIFEFDEMESARVVDGVQLYNYWGYNTVSFFAPNTSYAFNEEHNHEGDELKSLIKALKENGIEVILDVVFNHTAEGNEMGPCFSFKGIDNNVYYMLTPDAHYYNFSGCGNVMNCNHPVVRSFIIDCLRHWAIEYRVDGFRFDLASILGREQNGAPMANPPILESLAFDPVLGKMKLIAEAWDAGGLYQVGSFPSWNRWAEWNGRYRDDMRSFLKGDDGMAGNAITRITGSRDLYSPESRGHKASVNFLTCHDGFTLYDLYSYNEKHNEKNGWNNTDGDNNGHSWNCGAEGETDDPNVNGLRRRLIKNAFAALLCSRGPAMFFAGDEFCNTQFGNNNAYCQDNIISWLDWSRLEEFKEIHDFVRHMIQFRKEHPILRKMTKPSSCQLPEISVHNGTPFNASTDYKTKLIGIMYAGRNEEDTEDDIVFYCMNAYWEPLVMQLPVLPNGKHWHVDTNTNAEYFDGEDFTAKTELLGVNTIRVPARTTIILVAE
;
A
#
# COMPACT_ATOMS: atom_id res chain seq x y z
N MET A 1 7.03 -26.37 31.07
CA MET A 1 7.78 -27.61 31.41
C MET A 1 8.66 -27.92 30.20
N PHE A 2 9.94 -28.17 30.41
CA PHE A 2 10.84 -28.60 29.34
C PHE A 2 10.35 -29.96 28.79
N ASN A 3 10.24 -30.05 27.45
CA ASN A 3 9.90 -31.29 26.75
C ASN A 3 11.05 -31.63 25.81
N GLU A 4 11.83 -32.65 26.12
CA GLU A 4 13.01 -33.07 25.35
C GLU A 4 12.67 -33.69 23.98
N GLU A 5 11.40 -34.03 23.74
CA GLU A 5 10.91 -34.54 22.46
C GLU A 5 10.52 -33.42 21.50
N ASN A 6 10.42 -32.18 21.98
CA ASN A 6 10.01 -31.05 21.17
C ASN A 6 11.23 -30.37 20.54
N VAL A 7 11.39 -30.53 19.24
CA VAL A 7 12.46 -29.89 18.47
C VAL A 7 12.04 -28.47 18.15
N LEU A 8 12.84 -27.49 18.58
CA LEU A 8 12.58 -26.08 18.33
C LEU A 8 13.31 -25.59 17.08
N LEU A 9 12.63 -24.73 16.31
CA LEU A 9 13.22 -24.01 15.19
C LEU A 9 14.17 -22.92 15.74
N ASP A 10 15.37 -22.86 15.19
CA ASP A 10 16.28 -21.75 15.42
C ASP A 10 15.67 -20.44 14.88
N PRO A 11 15.45 -19.40 15.71
CA PRO A 11 14.91 -18.12 15.28
C PRO A 11 15.71 -17.42 14.17
N TYR A 12 17.01 -17.72 14.05
CA TYR A 12 17.91 -17.18 13.03
C TYR A 12 18.03 -18.06 11.78
N SER A 13 17.14 -19.02 11.58
CA SER A 13 17.15 -19.92 10.42
C SER A 13 16.98 -19.14 9.12
N ARG A 14 17.95 -19.23 8.22
CA ARG A 14 17.92 -18.56 6.90
C ARG A 14 17.24 -19.37 5.81
N ALA A 15 16.93 -20.63 6.08
CA ALA A 15 16.09 -21.50 5.31
C ALA A 15 15.48 -22.58 6.21
N VAL A 16 14.31 -23.03 5.86
CA VAL A 16 13.55 -24.02 6.64
C VAL A 16 13.03 -25.14 5.74
N THR A 17 12.57 -26.23 6.34
CA THR A 17 11.91 -27.34 5.65
C THR A 17 10.43 -27.03 5.38
N GLY A 18 10.07 -25.86 4.87
CA GLY A 18 8.68 -25.45 4.65
C GLY A 18 7.83 -26.40 3.78
N GLN A 19 6.64 -25.96 3.40
CA GLN A 19 5.69 -26.75 2.59
C GLN A 19 6.19 -27.03 1.18
N ARG A 20 6.96 -26.12 0.59
CA ARG A 20 7.45 -26.15 -0.79
C ARG A 20 6.38 -26.12 -1.87
N LYS A 21 5.28 -26.79 -1.64
CA LYS A 21 4.09 -26.75 -2.49
C LYS A 21 2.96 -26.15 -1.70
N TRP A 22 2.39 -25.12 -2.26
CA TRP A 22 1.28 -24.41 -1.64
C TRP A 22 0.08 -25.34 -1.39
N GLY A 23 -0.40 -25.33 -0.14
CA GLY A 23 -1.56 -26.11 0.28
C GLY A 23 -1.30 -27.60 0.49
N GLU A 24 -0.05 -28.05 0.45
CA GLU A 24 0.34 -29.43 0.75
C GLU A 24 1.03 -29.49 2.12
N LYS A 25 0.74 -30.52 2.90
CA LYS A 25 1.47 -30.78 4.13
C LYS A 25 2.89 -31.26 3.81
N PRO A 26 3.90 -30.91 4.63
CA PRO A 26 5.26 -31.41 4.45
C PRO A 26 5.30 -32.93 4.44
N GLU A 27 6.24 -33.52 3.68
CA GLU A 27 6.49 -34.94 3.67
C GLU A 27 6.88 -35.41 5.08
N GLY A 28 6.21 -36.47 5.58
CA GLY A 28 6.54 -37.09 6.87
C GLY A 28 5.36 -37.33 7.82
N GLY A 29 4.17 -36.84 7.52
CA GLY A 29 2.91 -37.26 8.16
C GLY A 29 2.73 -36.91 9.64
N LYS A 30 3.65 -36.23 10.28
CA LYS A 30 3.51 -35.62 11.60
C LYS A 30 3.10 -34.16 11.47
N ASP A 31 2.52 -33.59 12.51
CA ASP A 31 2.27 -32.16 12.62
C ASP A 31 3.54 -31.42 12.20
N PHE A 32 3.33 -30.33 11.45
CA PHE A 32 4.35 -29.55 10.77
C PHE A 32 5.59 -29.30 11.66
N GLU A 33 6.69 -29.99 11.39
CA GLU A 33 7.95 -29.78 12.09
C GLU A 33 8.88 -28.94 11.23
N TYR A 34 8.97 -27.64 11.53
CA TYR A 34 9.96 -26.78 10.93
C TYR A 34 11.37 -27.16 11.37
N ARG A 35 12.27 -27.31 10.41
CA ARG A 35 13.68 -27.55 10.68
C ARG A 35 14.53 -26.55 9.96
N ALA A 36 15.49 -25.97 10.67
CA ALA A 36 16.50 -25.10 10.10
C ALA A 36 17.37 -25.86 9.11
N ARG A 37 17.67 -25.21 7.98
CA ARG A 37 18.63 -25.69 6.97
C ARG A 37 19.83 -24.76 6.88
N VAL A 38 21.01 -25.32 6.69
CA VAL A 38 22.23 -24.57 6.41
C VAL A 38 22.23 -24.18 4.93
N VAL A 39 22.26 -22.90 4.66
CA VAL A 39 22.33 -22.34 3.29
C VAL A 39 23.67 -21.65 3.09
N LYS A 40 24.31 -21.93 1.97
CA LYS A 40 25.45 -21.17 1.49
C LYS A 40 25.02 -20.41 0.23
N SER A 41 24.82 -19.11 0.39
CA SER A 41 24.48 -18.27 -0.76
C SER A 41 25.73 -17.97 -1.58
N ASN A 42 25.63 -18.22 -2.88
CA ASN A 42 26.63 -17.84 -3.88
C ASN A 42 25.96 -16.98 -4.97
N PHE A 43 24.85 -16.31 -4.66
CA PHE A 43 24.10 -15.51 -5.63
C PHE A 43 24.92 -14.35 -6.18
N ASP A 44 25.04 -14.28 -7.50
CA ASP A 44 25.75 -13.21 -8.17
C ASP A 44 24.84 -11.99 -8.41
N TRP A 45 25.05 -10.97 -7.61
CA TRP A 45 24.38 -9.69 -7.77
C TRP A 45 24.92 -8.86 -8.93
N GLY A 46 26.07 -9.20 -9.51
CA GLY A 46 26.73 -8.37 -10.51
C GLY A 46 27.05 -6.97 -9.98
N ASN A 47 26.89 -5.96 -10.84
CA ASN A 47 27.19 -4.55 -10.52
C ASN A 47 25.97 -3.73 -10.07
N ILE A 48 24.90 -4.38 -9.58
CA ILE A 48 23.69 -3.69 -9.14
C ILE A 48 23.98 -2.78 -7.95
N LYS A 49 23.58 -1.52 -8.07
CA LYS A 49 23.63 -0.51 -7.01
C LYS A 49 22.25 -0.37 -6.35
N GLN A 50 22.23 0.16 -5.13
CA GLN A 50 21.01 0.67 -4.50
C GLN A 50 20.45 1.82 -5.36
N LEU A 51 19.13 1.89 -5.51
CA LEU A 51 18.49 2.90 -6.34
C LEU A 51 18.39 4.25 -5.63
N GLU A 52 18.18 4.24 -4.31
CA GLU A 52 18.13 5.43 -3.42
C GLU A 52 17.18 6.53 -3.95
N GLN A 53 16.02 6.14 -4.49
CA GLN A 53 15.04 7.10 -4.99
C GLN A 53 14.51 7.97 -3.84
N PRO A 54 14.29 9.30 -4.07
CA PRO A 54 13.64 10.16 -3.10
C PRO A 54 12.26 9.59 -2.72
N PHE A 55 11.90 9.67 -1.43
CA PHE A 55 10.66 9.07 -0.94
C PHE A 55 9.42 9.66 -1.61
N GLU A 56 9.41 10.99 -1.81
CA GLU A 56 8.34 11.73 -2.47
C GLU A 56 8.14 11.39 -3.95
N ASP A 57 9.17 10.82 -4.59
CA ASP A 57 9.10 10.41 -6.00
C ASP A 57 8.51 9.00 -6.20
N LEU A 58 8.24 8.26 -5.09
CA LEU A 58 7.75 6.89 -5.17
C LEU A 58 6.29 6.83 -5.62
N VAL A 59 6.04 5.90 -6.53
CA VAL A 59 4.74 5.32 -6.84
C VAL A 59 4.82 3.85 -6.46
N ILE A 60 4.24 3.55 -5.31
CA ILE A 60 4.34 2.23 -4.66
C ILE A 60 3.19 1.34 -5.12
N TYR A 61 3.51 0.14 -5.54
CA TYR A 61 2.56 -0.89 -5.95
C TYR A 61 2.57 -2.02 -4.94
N GLU A 62 1.55 -2.06 -4.09
CA GLU A 62 1.38 -3.13 -3.10
C GLU A 62 0.88 -4.39 -3.78
N THR A 63 1.53 -5.53 -3.57
CA THR A 63 1.14 -6.78 -4.23
C THR A 63 1.44 -8.03 -3.42
N HIS A 64 0.58 -9.05 -3.59
CA HIS A 64 0.77 -10.38 -3.04
C HIS A 64 1.47 -11.28 -4.07
N VAL A 65 2.60 -11.88 -3.71
CA VAL A 65 3.41 -12.69 -4.63
C VAL A 65 2.59 -13.75 -5.35
N ARG A 66 1.77 -14.49 -4.60
CA ARG A 66 0.98 -15.58 -5.18
C ARG A 66 -0.20 -15.05 -6.00
N GLY A 67 -1.04 -14.19 -5.44
CA GLY A 67 -2.26 -13.70 -6.06
C GLY A 67 -2.01 -12.93 -7.35
N TYR A 68 -0.86 -12.27 -7.45
CA TYR A 68 -0.51 -11.45 -8.59
C TYR A 68 -0.50 -12.21 -9.92
N THR A 69 -0.05 -13.47 -9.90
CA THR A 69 0.09 -14.25 -11.15
C THR A 69 -0.58 -15.62 -11.10
N LYS A 70 -1.27 -15.96 -10.01
CA LYS A 70 -1.82 -17.31 -9.83
C LYS A 70 -2.90 -17.65 -10.82
N ASP A 71 -3.76 -16.70 -11.16
CA ASP A 71 -4.78 -16.94 -12.18
C ASP A 71 -4.13 -17.21 -13.54
N LYS A 72 -4.71 -18.14 -14.29
CA LYS A 72 -4.23 -18.53 -15.63
C LYS A 72 -4.23 -17.40 -16.65
N SER A 73 -5.09 -16.39 -16.47
CA SER A 73 -5.12 -15.18 -17.30
C SER A 73 -3.83 -14.39 -17.24
N SER A 74 -3.00 -14.60 -16.22
CA SER A 74 -1.67 -13.98 -16.11
C SER A 74 -0.73 -14.37 -17.27
N GLY A 75 -0.89 -15.57 -17.83
CA GLY A 75 -0.07 -16.06 -18.95
C GLY A 75 1.39 -16.34 -18.62
N VAL A 76 1.79 -16.33 -17.34
CA VAL A 76 3.18 -16.58 -16.94
C VAL A 76 3.49 -18.08 -16.85
N SER A 77 4.77 -18.43 -16.95
CA SER A 77 5.23 -19.82 -16.91
C SER A 77 5.25 -20.43 -15.50
N ALA A 78 5.40 -19.59 -14.47
CA ALA A 78 5.52 -19.97 -13.06
C ALA A 78 4.48 -19.24 -12.20
N PRO A 79 3.17 -19.54 -12.33
CA PRO A 79 2.09 -18.79 -11.71
C PRO A 79 2.13 -18.89 -10.17
N GLY A 80 1.99 -17.73 -9.50
CA GLY A 80 1.92 -17.65 -8.04
C GLY A 80 3.27 -17.77 -7.34
N THR A 81 4.38 -17.49 -8.03
CA THR A 81 5.74 -17.60 -7.50
C THR A 81 6.56 -16.34 -7.73
N PHE A 82 7.74 -16.25 -7.10
CA PHE A 82 8.72 -15.17 -7.35
C PHE A 82 9.09 -15.08 -8.84
N ALA A 83 9.27 -16.21 -9.51
CA ALA A 83 9.56 -16.27 -10.94
C ALA A 83 8.39 -15.73 -11.79
N GLY A 84 7.15 -16.06 -11.44
CA GLY A 84 5.96 -15.55 -12.11
C GLY A 84 5.80 -14.03 -11.95
N LEU A 85 6.07 -13.49 -10.77
CA LEU A 85 6.08 -12.04 -10.56
C LEU A 85 7.18 -11.37 -11.39
N LYS A 86 8.35 -11.98 -11.47
CA LYS A 86 9.45 -11.49 -12.31
C LYS A 86 9.06 -11.36 -13.79
N ASP A 87 8.26 -12.28 -14.32
CA ASP A 87 7.76 -12.22 -15.71
C ASP A 87 6.88 -10.99 -15.97
N LYS A 88 6.30 -10.37 -14.92
CA LYS A 88 5.46 -9.17 -14.99
C LYS A 88 6.20 -7.84 -14.83
N ILE A 89 7.52 -7.84 -14.66
CA ILE A 89 8.32 -6.60 -14.55
C ILE A 89 8.15 -5.67 -15.76
N PRO A 90 8.08 -6.15 -17.02
CA PRO A 90 7.81 -5.28 -18.16
C PRO A 90 6.49 -4.50 -18.04
N TYR A 91 5.44 -5.14 -17.51
CA TYR A 91 4.16 -4.49 -17.23
C TYR A 91 4.29 -3.39 -16.18
N LEU A 92 4.93 -3.67 -15.04
CA LEU A 92 5.15 -2.68 -13.97
C LEU A 92 5.94 -1.47 -14.48
N LYS A 93 6.94 -1.71 -15.33
CA LYS A 93 7.75 -0.65 -15.93
C LYS A 93 6.96 0.20 -16.91
N ASP A 94 6.13 -0.42 -17.77
CA ASP A 94 5.27 0.29 -18.71
C ASP A 94 4.21 1.14 -17.98
N LEU A 95 3.64 0.63 -16.91
CA LEU A 95 2.71 1.37 -16.05
C LEU A 95 3.39 2.57 -15.37
N GLY A 96 4.72 2.54 -15.19
CA GLY A 96 5.50 3.62 -14.57
C GLY A 96 5.77 3.44 -13.08
N ILE A 97 5.54 2.24 -12.53
CA ILE A 97 5.84 1.89 -11.14
C ILE A 97 7.35 1.96 -10.88
N ASN A 98 7.74 2.54 -9.76
CA ASN A 98 9.14 2.64 -9.35
C ASN A 98 9.43 2.07 -7.96
N ALA A 99 8.42 1.56 -7.26
CA ALA A 99 8.58 0.75 -6.05
C ALA A 99 7.49 -0.32 -5.97
N VAL A 100 7.84 -1.55 -5.58
CA VAL A 100 6.87 -2.59 -5.19
C VAL A 100 6.94 -2.79 -3.69
N GLU A 101 5.77 -2.88 -3.05
CA GLU A 101 5.64 -3.32 -1.66
C GLU A 101 5.08 -4.74 -1.68
N LEU A 102 5.92 -5.70 -1.30
CA LEU A 102 5.55 -7.11 -1.27
C LEU A 102 4.88 -7.43 0.07
N MET A 103 3.63 -7.85 0.05
CA MET A 103 2.96 -8.47 1.20
C MET A 103 3.84 -9.60 1.74
N PRO A 104 3.61 -10.10 2.98
CA PRO A 104 4.60 -10.92 3.68
C PRO A 104 5.20 -12.05 2.85
N ILE A 105 6.52 -12.08 2.77
CA ILE A 105 7.30 -13.10 2.05
C ILE A 105 8.18 -13.95 2.98
N PHE A 106 8.16 -13.67 4.27
CA PHE A 106 8.83 -14.54 5.24
C PHE A 106 8.11 -15.89 5.30
N GLU A 107 8.78 -16.93 5.76
CA GLU A 107 8.14 -18.24 5.90
C GLU A 107 6.93 -18.17 6.85
N PHE A 108 5.79 -18.61 6.37
CA PHE A 108 4.56 -18.80 7.13
C PHE A 108 3.90 -20.12 6.73
N ASP A 109 2.98 -20.61 7.55
CA ASP A 109 2.25 -21.84 7.29
C ASP A 109 0.90 -21.50 6.64
N GLU A 110 0.77 -21.75 5.35
CA GLU A 110 -0.50 -21.56 4.64
C GLU A 110 -1.58 -22.55 5.07
N MET A 111 -1.19 -23.66 5.71
CA MET A 111 -2.12 -24.65 6.27
C MET A 111 -2.59 -24.28 7.67
N GLU A 112 -2.00 -23.26 8.30
CA GLU A 112 -2.44 -22.79 9.60
C GLU A 112 -3.90 -22.30 9.52
N SER A 113 -4.74 -22.78 10.42
CA SER A 113 -6.18 -22.48 10.42
C SER A 113 -6.91 -22.84 9.11
N ALA A 114 -6.30 -23.70 8.27
CA ALA A 114 -6.93 -24.21 7.06
C ALA A 114 -8.25 -24.91 7.38
N ARG A 115 -9.30 -24.55 6.65
CA ARG A 115 -10.66 -25.05 6.87
C ARG A 115 -11.44 -25.10 5.58
N VAL A 116 -12.53 -25.84 5.60
CA VAL A 116 -13.46 -25.89 4.46
C VAL A 116 -14.72 -25.09 4.79
N VAL A 117 -15.08 -24.16 3.94
CA VAL A 117 -16.33 -23.38 4.03
C VAL A 117 -17.08 -23.55 2.71
N ASP A 118 -18.31 -24.04 2.77
CA ASP A 118 -19.15 -24.29 1.59
C ASP A 118 -18.47 -25.12 0.48
N GLY A 119 -17.63 -26.08 0.88
CA GLY A 119 -16.88 -26.94 -0.04
C GLY A 119 -15.60 -26.32 -0.61
N VAL A 120 -15.26 -25.11 -0.24
CA VAL A 120 -14.02 -24.41 -0.65
C VAL A 120 -12.97 -24.52 0.46
N GLN A 121 -11.77 -24.98 0.11
CA GLN A 121 -10.63 -24.99 1.03
C GLN A 121 -10.10 -23.57 1.20
N LEU A 122 -10.03 -23.10 2.44
CA LEU A 122 -9.44 -21.83 2.83
C LEU A 122 -8.05 -22.06 3.44
N TYR A 123 -7.16 -21.09 3.22
CA TYR A 123 -5.77 -21.12 3.67
C TYR A 123 -5.42 -19.85 4.44
N ASN A 124 -4.30 -19.83 5.15
CA ASN A 124 -3.64 -18.59 5.55
C ASN A 124 -2.96 -18.01 4.31
N TYR A 125 -3.71 -17.17 3.56
CA TYR A 125 -3.30 -16.72 2.24
C TYR A 125 -2.39 -15.48 2.28
N TRP A 126 -2.72 -14.45 3.10
CA TRP A 126 -1.93 -13.23 3.14
C TRP A 126 -0.54 -13.41 3.73
N GLY A 127 -0.36 -14.32 4.69
CA GLY A 127 0.94 -14.63 5.28
C GLY A 127 1.35 -13.75 6.46
N TYR A 128 0.44 -13.03 7.08
CA TYR A 128 0.76 -12.20 8.28
C TYR A 128 0.98 -13.01 9.56
N ASN A 129 1.29 -14.28 9.48
CA ASN A 129 1.54 -15.15 10.64
C ASN A 129 2.90 -15.85 10.51
N THR A 130 3.97 -15.10 10.83
CA THR A 130 5.36 -15.48 10.54
C THR A 130 5.84 -16.65 11.40
N VAL A 131 6.36 -17.68 10.74
CA VAL A 131 7.02 -18.85 11.33
C VAL A 131 8.53 -18.64 11.44
N SER A 132 9.18 -18.17 10.37
CA SER A 132 10.61 -17.92 10.33
C SER A 132 10.93 -16.57 9.70
N PHE A 133 11.62 -15.73 10.46
CA PHE A 133 11.84 -14.32 10.12
C PHE A 133 13.00 -14.09 9.13
N PHE A 134 13.97 -15.00 9.08
CA PHE A 134 15.15 -14.87 8.21
C PHE A 134 15.05 -15.67 6.92
N ALA A 135 14.00 -16.47 6.76
CA ALA A 135 13.81 -17.36 5.62
C ALA A 135 12.67 -16.86 4.73
N PRO A 136 12.85 -16.82 3.39
CA PRO A 136 11.74 -16.59 2.47
C PRO A 136 10.77 -17.77 2.46
N ASN A 137 9.51 -17.49 2.13
CA ASN A 137 8.48 -18.51 2.02
C ASN A 137 8.84 -19.55 0.95
N THR A 138 8.86 -20.83 1.35
CA THR A 138 9.27 -21.95 0.50
C THR A 138 8.28 -22.23 -0.62
N SER A 139 7.00 -21.96 -0.41
CA SER A 139 5.93 -22.19 -1.41
C SER A 139 5.86 -21.11 -2.48
N TYR A 140 6.59 -20.00 -2.33
CA TYR A 140 6.70 -18.96 -3.36
C TYR A 140 7.82 -19.22 -4.37
N ALA A 141 8.65 -20.24 -4.16
CA ALA A 141 9.60 -20.70 -5.15
C ALA A 141 8.94 -21.59 -6.21
N PHE A 142 9.33 -21.42 -7.46
CA PHE A 142 8.90 -22.30 -8.56
C PHE A 142 9.63 -23.65 -8.50
N ASN A 143 10.91 -23.61 -8.12
CA ASN A 143 11.69 -24.83 -7.94
C ASN A 143 11.40 -25.44 -6.56
N GLU A 144 10.83 -26.65 -6.57
CA GLU A 144 10.48 -27.40 -5.36
C GLU A 144 11.68 -28.01 -4.62
N GLU A 145 12.90 -27.93 -5.19
CA GLU A 145 14.11 -28.35 -4.52
C GLU A 145 14.50 -27.39 -3.39
N HIS A 146 15.07 -27.94 -2.32
CA HIS A 146 15.53 -27.13 -1.19
C HIS A 146 16.58 -26.10 -1.58
N ASN A 147 16.55 -24.95 -0.91
CA ASN A 147 17.51 -23.84 -1.01
C ASN A 147 17.43 -23.01 -2.31
N HIS A 148 16.39 -23.17 -3.12
CA HIS A 148 16.17 -22.34 -4.31
C HIS A 148 15.29 -21.11 -4.04
N GLU A 149 14.49 -21.14 -2.98
CA GLU A 149 13.60 -20.05 -2.59
C GLU A 149 14.32 -18.71 -2.41
N GLY A 150 15.49 -18.73 -1.76
CA GLY A 150 16.31 -17.53 -1.57
C GLY A 150 16.90 -16.98 -2.86
N ASP A 151 17.38 -17.85 -3.74
CA ASP A 151 17.97 -17.43 -5.03
C ASP A 151 16.90 -16.94 -6.01
N GLU A 152 15.70 -17.51 -6.00
CA GLU A 152 14.57 -17.02 -6.82
C GLU A 152 14.12 -15.63 -6.37
N LEU A 153 13.98 -15.41 -5.05
CA LEU A 153 13.67 -14.07 -4.53
C LEU A 153 14.77 -13.06 -4.85
N LYS A 154 16.05 -13.42 -4.70
CA LYS A 154 17.17 -12.55 -5.10
C LYS A 154 17.15 -12.25 -6.60
N SER A 155 16.79 -13.21 -7.43
CA SER A 155 16.63 -13.04 -8.87
C SER A 155 15.51 -12.06 -9.24
N LEU A 156 14.38 -12.13 -8.52
CA LEU A 156 13.28 -11.16 -8.64
C LEU A 156 13.75 -9.75 -8.25
N ILE A 157 14.34 -9.60 -7.05
CA ILE A 157 14.82 -8.30 -6.56
C ILE A 157 15.86 -7.69 -7.49
N LYS A 158 16.80 -8.52 -7.97
CA LYS A 158 17.80 -8.09 -8.95
C LYS A 158 17.14 -7.54 -10.21
N ALA A 159 16.18 -8.27 -10.78
CA ALA A 159 15.51 -7.86 -12.01
C ALA A 159 14.65 -6.59 -11.82
N LEU A 160 13.98 -6.43 -10.67
CA LEU A 160 13.26 -5.20 -10.33
C LEU A 160 14.22 -4.00 -10.31
N LYS A 161 15.35 -4.11 -9.62
CA LYS A 161 16.36 -3.05 -9.53
C LYS A 161 17.00 -2.71 -10.90
N GLU A 162 17.25 -3.71 -11.74
CA GLU A 162 17.72 -3.51 -13.12
C GLU A 162 16.74 -2.69 -13.96
N ASN A 163 15.46 -2.71 -13.59
CA ASN A 163 14.39 -1.92 -14.22
C ASN A 163 14.04 -0.63 -13.48
N GLY A 164 14.81 -0.24 -12.46
CA GLY A 164 14.60 0.99 -11.71
C GLY A 164 13.47 0.92 -10.69
N ILE A 165 13.08 -0.29 -10.25
CA ILE A 165 11.99 -0.52 -9.29
C ILE A 165 12.59 -0.95 -7.95
N GLU A 166 12.33 -0.17 -6.90
CA GLU A 166 12.71 -0.48 -5.52
C GLU A 166 11.82 -1.57 -4.93
N VAL A 167 12.33 -2.27 -3.93
CA VAL A 167 11.60 -3.34 -3.24
C VAL A 167 11.45 -3.01 -1.76
N ILE A 168 10.21 -2.92 -1.31
CA ILE A 168 9.82 -2.74 0.09
C ILE A 168 9.21 -4.07 0.54
N LEU A 169 9.60 -4.57 1.71
CA LEU A 169 9.01 -5.76 2.30
C LEU A 169 8.03 -5.37 3.40
N ASP A 170 6.85 -5.96 3.36
CA ASP A 170 5.91 -5.92 4.47
C ASP A 170 6.34 -6.94 5.52
N VAL A 171 6.63 -6.46 6.74
CA VAL A 171 7.22 -7.24 7.81
C VAL A 171 6.37 -7.23 9.08
N VAL A 172 6.25 -8.41 9.68
CA VAL A 172 5.37 -8.65 10.83
C VAL A 172 6.22 -8.96 12.06
N PHE A 173 6.53 -7.94 12.87
CA PHE A 173 7.25 -8.12 14.14
C PHE A 173 6.38 -7.90 15.37
N ASN A 174 5.11 -7.63 15.17
CA ASN A 174 4.18 -7.39 16.27
C ASN A 174 3.72 -8.69 16.95
N HIS A 175 3.72 -9.82 16.24
CA HIS A 175 3.35 -11.14 16.75
C HIS A 175 4.07 -12.26 16.00
N THR A 176 3.84 -13.51 16.41
CA THR A 176 4.38 -14.72 15.77
C THR A 176 3.28 -15.75 15.53
N ALA A 177 3.56 -16.75 14.69
CA ALA A 177 2.67 -17.88 14.42
C ALA A 177 2.46 -18.83 15.61
N GLU A 178 3.05 -18.56 16.78
CA GLU A 178 2.88 -19.42 17.96
C GLU A 178 1.58 -19.17 18.74
N GLY A 179 0.73 -18.19 18.31
CA GLY A 179 -0.58 -17.92 18.91
C GLY A 179 -0.53 -17.67 20.43
N ASN A 180 -1.63 -17.91 21.13
CA ASN A 180 -1.75 -17.78 22.61
C ASN A 180 -1.30 -19.06 23.37
N GLU A 181 -1.76 -19.22 24.61
CA GLU A 181 -1.44 -20.37 25.47
C GLU A 181 -1.79 -21.72 24.85
N MET A 182 -2.80 -21.74 23.98
CA MET A 182 -3.28 -22.94 23.27
C MET A 182 -2.59 -23.14 21.93
N GLY A 183 -1.81 -22.15 21.47
CA GLY A 183 -1.10 -22.22 20.20
C GLY A 183 0.15 -23.10 20.24
N PRO A 184 0.75 -23.37 19.08
CA PRO A 184 1.92 -24.25 18.98
C PRO A 184 3.14 -23.69 19.71
N CYS A 185 4.10 -24.55 20.01
CA CYS A 185 5.38 -24.20 20.60
C CYS A 185 6.48 -24.81 19.72
N PHE A 186 6.98 -24.04 18.78
CA PHE A 186 7.98 -24.53 17.83
C PHE A 186 9.27 -23.69 17.77
N SER A 187 9.30 -22.51 18.43
CA SER A 187 10.48 -21.63 18.46
C SER A 187 10.53 -20.82 19.76
N PHE A 188 10.14 -19.56 19.74
CA PHE A 188 10.31 -18.56 20.80
C PHE A 188 9.71 -18.96 22.15
N LYS A 189 8.50 -19.53 22.15
CA LYS A 189 7.86 -20.02 23.38
C LYS A 189 8.71 -21.04 24.11
N GLY A 190 9.30 -21.97 23.36
CA GLY A 190 10.13 -23.04 23.92
C GLY A 190 11.53 -22.59 24.32
N ILE A 191 12.05 -21.50 23.71
CA ILE A 191 13.38 -20.95 24.02
C ILE A 191 13.31 -20.11 25.29
N ASP A 192 12.52 -19.02 25.30
CA ASP A 192 12.28 -18.19 26.48
C ASP A 192 11.02 -17.34 26.32
N ASN A 193 9.90 -17.86 26.79
CA ASN A 193 8.59 -17.25 26.64
C ASN A 193 8.53 -15.82 27.22
N ASN A 194 9.18 -15.58 28.36
CA ASN A 194 9.14 -14.28 29.06
C ASN A 194 9.98 -13.18 28.37
N VAL A 195 11.00 -13.59 27.63
CA VAL A 195 11.86 -12.67 26.87
C VAL A 195 11.15 -12.22 25.60
N TYR A 196 10.57 -13.18 24.86
CA TYR A 196 10.06 -12.92 23.52
C TYR A 196 8.64 -12.36 23.48
N TYR A 197 7.81 -12.63 24.49
CA TYR A 197 6.41 -12.21 24.50
C TYR A 197 6.07 -11.25 25.64
N MET A 198 5.12 -10.38 25.36
CA MET A 198 4.51 -9.51 26.37
C MET A 198 3.46 -10.32 27.13
N LEU A 199 3.68 -10.50 28.43
CA LEU A 199 2.80 -11.25 29.30
C LEU A 199 2.19 -10.35 30.37
N THR A 200 0.93 -10.63 30.71
CA THR A 200 0.24 -10.07 31.87
C THR A 200 0.84 -10.59 33.16
N PRO A 201 0.60 -9.94 34.33
CA PRO A 201 1.11 -10.41 35.61
C PRO A 201 0.71 -11.83 36.01
N ASP A 202 -0.41 -12.35 35.48
CA ASP A 202 -0.90 -13.71 35.65
C ASP A 202 -0.46 -14.66 34.52
N ALA A 203 0.55 -14.23 33.71
CA ALA A 203 1.23 -14.99 32.68
C ALA A 203 0.38 -15.37 31.44
N HIS A 204 -0.69 -14.63 31.16
CA HIS A 204 -1.39 -14.68 29.89
C HIS A 204 -0.75 -13.75 28.86
N TYR A 205 -0.97 -14.03 27.57
CA TYR A 205 -0.46 -13.16 26.50
C TYR A 205 -1.29 -11.89 26.35
N TYR A 206 -0.63 -10.74 26.21
CA TYR A 206 -1.28 -9.58 25.61
C TYR A 206 -1.65 -9.88 24.15
N ASN A 207 -2.72 -9.27 23.67
CA ASN A 207 -3.26 -9.50 22.32
C ASN A 207 -3.63 -8.18 21.61
N PHE A 208 -2.66 -7.25 21.50
CA PHE A 208 -2.83 -6.01 20.74
C PHE A 208 -2.75 -6.24 19.23
N SER A 209 -2.31 -7.44 18.80
CA SER A 209 -2.25 -7.84 17.39
C SER A 209 -3.57 -8.43 16.87
N GLY A 210 -4.44 -8.93 17.76
CA GLY A 210 -5.58 -9.76 17.38
C GLY A 210 -5.24 -11.22 17.06
N CYS A 211 -3.94 -11.58 17.04
CA CYS A 211 -3.43 -12.90 16.63
C CYS A 211 -3.02 -13.79 17.79
N GLY A 212 -3.38 -13.44 19.02
CA GLY A 212 -3.19 -14.27 20.22
C GLY A 212 -1.94 -13.98 21.02
N ASN A 213 -0.92 -13.33 20.46
CA ASN A 213 0.29 -12.93 21.17
C ASN A 213 0.80 -11.57 20.70
N VAL A 214 1.75 -11.02 21.43
CA VAL A 214 2.47 -9.79 21.10
C VAL A 214 3.95 -9.99 21.41
N MET A 215 4.82 -9.70 20.44
CA MET A 215 6.27 -9.72 20.68
C MET A 215 6.72 -8.57 21.59
N ASN A 216 7.62 -8.86 22.51
CA ASN A 216 8.22 -7.89 23.44
C ASN A 216 9.37 -7.11 22.74
N CYS A 217 9.02 -6.30 21.71
CA CYS A 217 9.98 -5.69 20.79
C CYS A 217 11.03 -4.77 21.45
N ASN A 218 10.72 -4.21 22.61
CA ASN A 218 11.65 -3.32 23.35
C ASN A 218 12.56 -4.09 24.32
N HIS A 219 12.34 -5.39 24.55
CA HIS A 219 13.29 -6.20 25.29
C HIS A 219 14.64 -6.26 24.54
N PRO A 220 15.81 -6.08 25.20
CA PRO A 220 17.09 -5.99 24.51
C PRO A 220 17.41 -7.15 23.55
N VAL A 221 17.06 -8.38 23.93
CA VAL A 221 17.27 -9.59 23.12
C VAL A 221 16.39 -9.54 21.87
N VAL A 222 15.10 -9.26 22.03
CA VAL A 222 14.14 -9.20 20.92
C VAL A 222 14.47 -8.03 19.97
N ARG A 223 14.85 -6.89 20.53
CA ARG A 223 15.30 -5.74 19.75
C ARG A 223 16.53 -6.08 18.89
N SER A 224 17.53 -6.75 19.45
CA SER A 224 18.70 -7.22 18.69
C SER A 224 18.30 -8.20 17.59
N PHE A 225 17.41 -9.15 17.89
CA PHE A 225 16.86 -10.10 16.92
C PHE A 225 16.20 -9.37 15.72
N ILE A 226 15.33 -8.39 15.98
CA ILE A 226 14.65 -7.61 14.93
C ILE A 226 15.66 -6.85 14.07
N ILE A 227 16.63 -6.17 14.68
CA ILE A 227 17.67 -5.43 13.96
C ILE A 227 18.51 -6.37 13.08
N ASP A 228 18.92 -7.51 13.60
CA ASP A 228 19.70 -8.52 12.86
C ASP A 228 18.91 -9.09 11.68
N CYS A 229 17.61 -9.34 11.89
CA CYS A 229 16.71 -9.80 10.84
C CYS A 229 16.61 -8.77 9.70
N LEU A 230 16.31 -7.52 10.01
CA LEU A 230 16.19 -6.46 9.00
C LEU A 230 17.51 -6.20 8.28
N ARG A 231 18.64 -6.22 8.99
CA ARG A 231 19.97 -6.12 8.36
C ARG A 231 20.24 -7.29 7.41
N HIS A 232 19.81 -8.52 7.77
CA HIS A 232 19.91 -9.66 6.86
C HIS A 232 19.18 -9.40 5.55
N TRP A 233 17.93 -8.95 5.58
CA TRP A 233 17.17 -8.62 4.38
C TRP A 233 17.76 -7.44 3.60
N ALA A 234 18.24 -6.42 4.29
CA ALA A 234 18.88 -5.26 3.66
C ALA A 234 20.21 -5.59 2.97
N ILE A 235 21.04 -6.43 3.59
CA ILE A 235 22.41 -6.73 3.11
C ILE A 235 22.39 -7.90 2.14
N GLU A 236 21.75 -9.00 2.52
CA GLU A 236 21.79 -10.26 1.77
C GLU A 236 20.82 -10.24 0.58
N TYR A 237 19.62 -9.66 0.76
CA TYR A 237 18.60 -9.55 -0.29
C TYR A 237 18.55 -8.17 -0.95
N ARG A 238 19.29 -7.20 -0.43
CA ARG A 238 19.42 -5.85 -0.99
C ARG A 238 18.08 -5.13 -1.20
N VAL A 239 17.10 -5.35 -0.32
CA VAL A 239 15.83 -4.62 -0.35
C VAL A 239 16.03 -3.14 -0.05
N ASP A 240 15.06 -2.28 -0.40
CA ASP A 240 15.18 -0.82 -0.31
C ASP A 240 14.40 -0.25 0.88
N GLY A 241 13.49 -1.02 1.46
CA GLY A 241 12.68 -0.57 2.59
C GLY A 241 11.86 -1.67 3.24
N PHE A 242 11.16 -1.25 4.30
CA PHE A 242 10.26 -2.11 5.08
C PHE A 242 9.00 -1.34 5.45
N ARG A 243 7.85 -1.97 5.29
CA ARG A 243 6.57 -1.57 5.88
C ARG A 243 6.32 -2.47 7.09
N PHE A 244 6.05 -1.88 8.24
CA PHE A 244 5.86 -2.60 9.49
C PHE A 244 4.38 -2.72 9.81
N ASP A 245 3.90 -3.96 9.80
CA ASP A 245 2.54 -4.32 10.20
C ASP A 245 2.29 -3.96 11.66
N LEU A 246 1.13 -3.33 11.95
CA LEU A 246 0.71 -2.88 13.28
C LEU A 246 1.86 -2.25 14.09
N ALA A 247 2.59 -1.31 13.48
CA ALA A 247 3.84 -0.79 14.01
C ALA A 247 3.71 -0.09 15.38
N SER A 248 2.51 0.35 15.76
CA SER A 248 2.27 0.92 17.10
C SER A 248 2.58 -0.08 18.23
N ILE A 249 2.51 -1.37 17.96
CA ILE A 249 2.90 -2.42 18.92
C ILE A 249 4.40 -2.34 19.26
N LEU A 250 5.25 -2.01 18.27
CA LEU A 250 6.69 -1.86 18.50
C LEU A 250 6.99 -0.69 19.45
N GLY A 251 6.04 0.22 19.63
CA GLY A 251 6.12 1.35 20.55
C GLY A 251 5.58 1.08 21.96
N ARG A 252 5.26 -0.17 22.33
CA ARG A 252 4.70 -0.50 23.65
C ARG A 252 5.76 -1.01 24.63
N GLU A 253 5.56 -0.66 25.92
CA GLU A 253 6.28 -1.28 27.04
C GLU A 253 5.78 -2.69 27.32
N GLN A 254 6.52 -3.46 28.10
CA GLN A 254 6.15 -4.83 28.48
C GLN A 254 4.77 -4.94 29.17
N ASN A 255 4.31 -3.90 29.81
CA ASN A 255 2.97 -3.82 30.42
C ASN A 255 1.87 -3.37 29.46
N GLY A 256 2.19 -3.20 28.17
CA GLY A 256 1.26 -2.77 27.12
C GLY A 256 1.09 -1.26 26.97
N ALA A 257 1.67 -0.43 27.83
CA ALA A 257 1.56 1.03 27.72
C ALA A 257 2.37 1.57 26.51
N PRO A 258 1.85 2.57 25.77
CA PRO A 258 2.62 3.20 24.70
C PRO A 258 3.77 4.04 25.26
N MET A 259 4.95 3.92 24.64
CA MET A 259 6.15 4.67 24.99
C MET A 259 6.25 5.96 24.17
N ALA A 260 6.72 7.04 24.77
CA ALA A 260 7.04 8.26 24.04
C ALA A 260 8.31 8.10 23.18
N ASN A 261 9.29 7.33 23.66
CA ASN A 261 10.58 7.11 23.01
C ASN A 261 10.91 5.60 22.97
N PRO A 262 10.29 4.84 22.09
CA PRO A 262 10.54 3.40 22.00
C PRO A 262 11.96 3.08 21.52
N PRO A 263 12.76 2.32 22.29
CA PRO A 263 14.15 2.01 21.94
C PRO A 263 14.31 1.30 20.59
N ILE A 264 13.37 0.42 20.20
CA ILE A 264 13.44 -0.27 18.92
C ILE A 264 13.30 0.70 17.75
N LEU A 265 12.33 1.62 17.79
CA LEU A 265 12.08 2.58 16.71
C LEU A 265 13.24 3.56 16.53
N GLU A 266 13.83 4.02 17.66
CA GLU A 266 15.05 4.82 17.64
C GLU A 266 16.23 4.06 17.04
N SER A 267 16.43 2.81 17.48
CA SER A 267 17.53 1.97 17.00
C SER A 267 17.44 1.74 15.49
N LEU A 268 16.25 1.49 14.95
CA LEU A 268 16.03 1.32 13.52
C LEU A 268 16.28 2.63 12.74
N ALA A 269 15.82 3.76 13.28
CA ALA A 269 15.98 5.07 12.64
C ALA A 269 17.44 5.50 12.48
N PHE A 270 18.31 5.09 13.40
CA PHE A 270 19.72 5.50 13.45
C PHE A 270 20.71 4.37 13.18
N ASP A 271 20.24 3.18 12.84
CA ASP A 271 21.10 2.09 12.45
C ASP A 271 21.92 2.44 11.19
N PRO A 272 23.23 2.13 11.12
CA PRO A 272 24.08 2.49 9.98
C PRO A 272 23.61 1.92 8.63
N VAL A 273 22.92 0.79 8.64
CA VAL A 273 22.34 0.13 7.46
C VAL A 273 20.88 0.56 7.28
N LEU A 274 20.06 0.30 8.30
CA LEU A 274 18.60 0.46 8.23
C LEU A 274 18.16 1.93 8.21
N GLY A 275 18.91 2.82 8.83
CA GLY A 275 18.62 4.25 8.84
C GLY A 275 18.68 4.93 7.46
N LYS A 276 19.19 4.23 6.43
CA LYS A 276 19.16 4.68 5.02
C LYS A 276 18.00 4.09 4.22
N MET A 277 17.31 3.12 4.79
CA MET A 277 16.20 2.43 4.15
C MET A 277 14.90 3.24 4.26
N LYS A 278 13.89 2.92 3.44
CA LYS A 278 12.53 3.38 3.63
C LYS A 278 11.94 2.64 4.81
N LEU A 279 11.56 3.37 5.87
CA LEU A 279 10.88 2.83 7.05
C LEU A 279 9.46 3.37 7.06
N ILE A 280 8.47 2.50 6.87
CA ILE A 280 7.06 2.85 6.76
C ILE A 280 6.32 2.16 7.90
N ALA A 281 5.56 2.91 8.68
CA ALA A 281 4.75 2.39 9.76
C ALA A 281 3.28 2.29 9.36
N GLU A 282 2.67 1.16 9.61
CA GLU A 282 1.25 1.11 9.85
C GLU A 282 1.01 1.57 11.29
N ALA A 283 0.71 2.87 11.44
CA ALA A 283 0.79 3.58 12.72
C ALA A 283 -0.45 3.38 13.60
N TRP A 284 -0.92 2.13 13.75
CA TRP A 284 -2.02 1.71 14.64
C TRP A 284 -1.84 0.27 15.11
N ASP A 285 -2.76 -0.22 15.94
CA ASP A 285 -2.86 -1.62 16.34
C ASP A 285 -4.31 -2.05 16.61
N ALA A 286 -4.53 -3.37 16.77
CA ALA A 286 -5.84 -3.94 17.05
C ALA A 286 -6.33 -3.68 18.50
N GLY A 287 -5.47 -3.17 19.38
CA GLY A 287 -5.81 -2.72 20.73
C GLY A 287 -6.41 -1.31 20.78
N GLY A 288 -6.56 -0.63 19.62
CA GLY A 288 -7.18 0.68 19.52
C GLY A 288 -6.21 1.86 19.60
N LEU A 289 -4.90 1.64 19.64
CA LEU A 289 -3.93 2.70 19.53
C LEU A 289 -3.81 3.16 18.08
N TYR A 290 -4.06 4.46 17.82
CA TYR A 290 -3.99 5.08 16.49
C TYR A 290 -3.04 6.27 16.54
N GLN A 291 -1.87 6.17 15.91
CA GLN A 291 -0.77 7.14 16.00
C GLN A 291 -0.44 7.83 14.67
N VAL A 292 -1.34 7.79 13.68
CA VAL A 292 -1.11 8.50 12.40
C VAL A 292 -0.92 9.99 12.65
N GLY A 293 0.26 10.50 12.26
CA GLY A 293 0.71 11.86 12.52
C GLY A 293 1.44 12.05 13.86
N SER A 294 1.33 11.10 14.80
CA SER A 294 1.98 11.14 16.11
C SER A 294 2.88 9.96 16.42
N PHE A 295 3.13 9.09 15.44
CA PHE A 295 4.03 7.95 15.58
C PHE A 295 5.45 8.40 15.99
N PRO A 296 6.12 7.71 16.94
CA PRO A 296 7.48 8.03 17.36
C PRO A 296 8.49 7.82 16.22
N SER A 297 8.67 8.82 15.38
CA SER A 297 9.27 8.69 14.04
C SER A 297 10.75 9.04 13.97
N TRP A 298 11.28 9.74 14.99
CA TRP A 298 12.66 10.24 14.95
C TRP A 298 13.01 11.02 13.68
N ASN A 299 12.00 11.63 13.03
CA ASN A 299 12.09 12.31 11.72
C ASN A 299 12.60 11.42 10.56
N ARG A 300 12.49 10.09 10.71
CA ARG A 300 12.97 9.10 9.73
C ARG A 300 11.85 8.23 9.17
N TRP A 301 10.85 7.91 9.99
CA TRP A 301 9.75 7.05 9.60
C TRP A 301 8.71 7.81 8.80
N ALA A 302 8.23 7.17 7.74
CA ALA A 302 6.96 7.51 7.08
C ALA A 302 5.83 6.66 7.66
N GLU A 303 4.61 7.00 7.32
CA GLU A 303 3.41 6.31 7.80
C GLU A 303 2.45 6.06 6.63
N TRP A 304 1.81 4.91 6.60
CA TRP A 304 0.58 4.76 5.85
C TRP A 304 -0.43 5.77 6.40
N ASN A 305 -0.86 6.71 5.57
CA ASN A 305 -1.75 7.78 6.02
C ASN A 305 -3.22 7.32 5.95
N GLY A 306 -3.70 6.66 7.00
CA GLY A 306 -5.09 6.22 7.11
C GLY A 306 -6.09 7.38 7.09
N ARG A 307 -5.70 8.60 7.53
CA ARG A 307 -6.58 9.78 7.41
C ARG A 307 -6.68 10.26 5.96
N TYR A 308 -5.62 10.14 5.17
CA TYR A 308 -5.72 10.40 3.73
C TYR A 308 -6.75 9.48 3.09
N ARG A 309 -6.67 8.18 3.36
CA ARG A 309 -7.61 7.18 2.86
C ARG A 309 -9.05 7.55 3.17
N ASP A 310 -9.36 7.77 4.44
CA ASP A 310 -10.72 7.95 4.91
C ASP A 310 -11.33 9.30 4.47
N ASP A 311 -10.56 10.39 4.61
CA ASP A 311 -10.99 11.73 4.20
C ASP A 311 -11.21 11.82 2.68
N MET A 312 -10.29 11.23 1.90
CA MET A 312 -10.41 11.26 0.44
C MET A 312 -11.52 10.37 -0.08
N ARG A 313 -11.71 9.17 0.45
CA ARG A 313 -12.86 8.31 0.11
C ARG A 313 -14.19 9.05 0.36
N SER A 314 -14.32 9.69 1.51
CA SER A 314 -15.52 10.44 1.88
C SER A 314 -15.75 11.64 0.94
N PHE A 315 -14.71 12.41 0.61
CA PHE A 315 -14.83 13.54 -0.30
C PHE A 315 -15.19 13.11 -1.73
N LEU A 316 -14.50 12.11 -2.28
CA LEU A 316 -14.73 11.59 -3.63
C LEU A 316 -16.14 11.01 -3.79
N LYS A 317 -16.68 10.39 -2.74
CA LYS A 317 -18.07 9.94 -2.67
C LYS A 317 -19.05 11.12 -2.65
N GLY A 318 -18.61 12.31 -2.21
CA GLY A 318 -19.39 13.51 -2.11
C GLY A 318 -20.08 13.72 -0.76
N ASP A 319 -19.50 13.22 0.31
CA ASP A 319 -19.99 13.46 1.68
C ASP A 319 -19.85 14.93 2.05
N ASP A 320 -20.78 15.43 2.85
CA ASP A 320 -20.80 16.81 3.33
C ASP A 320 -19.66 17.07 4.32
N GLY A 321 -19.13 18.29 4.34
CA GLY A 321 -18.11 18.73 5.30
C GLY A 321 -16.67 18.28 4.99
N MET A 322 -16.42 17.58 3.87
CA MET A 322 -15.13 16.94 3.59
C MET A 322 -14.16 17.78 2.76
N ALA A 323 -14.61 18.89 2.17
CA ALA A 323 -13.77 19.70 1.26
C ALA A 323 -12.47 20.22 1.93
N GLY A 324 -12.54 20.71 3.16
CA GLY A 324 -11.37 21.19 3.90
C GLY A 324 -10.37 20.07 4.21
N ASN A 325 -10.88 18.89 4.59
CA ASN A 325 -10.05 17.72 4.80
C ASN A 325 -9.36 17.29 3.49
N ALA A 326 -10.11 17.18 2.39
CA ALA A 326 -9.55 16.80 1.09
C ALA A 326 -8.43 17.75 0.64
N ILE A 327 -8.63 19.07 0.75
CA ILE A 327 -7.59 20.06 0.47
C ILE A 327 -6.35 19.80 1.34
N THR A 328 -6.52 19.57 2.64
CA THR A 328 -5.42 19.29 3.56
C THR A 328 -4.67 18.02 3.17
N ARG A 329 -5.41 16.95 2.80
CA ARG A 329 -4.79 15.67 2.38
C ARG A 329 -4.00 15.85 1.08
N ILE A 330 -4.60 16.42 0.04
CA ILE A 330 -3.97 16.61 -1.28
C ILE A 330 -2.72 17.49 -1.16
N THR A 331 -2.73 18.52 -0.33
CA THR A 331 -1.61 19.45 -0.17
C THR A 331 -0.51 18.95 0.78
N GLY A 332 -0.55 17.67 1.21
CA GLY A 332 0.53 17.00 1.94
C GLY A 332 0.31 16.83 3.44
N SER A 333 -0.93 16.87 3.92
CA SER A 333 -1.33 16.56 5.32
C SER A 333 -0.50 17.29 6.37
N ARG A 334 -0.34 18.62 6.22
CA ARG A 334 0.50 19.46 7.09
C ARG A 334 0.06 19.49 8.55
N ASP A 335 -1.21 19.18 8.83
CA ASP A 335 -1.77 19.00 10.17
C ASP A 335 -1.21 17.76 10.89
N LEU A 336 -0.74 16.76 10.13
CA LEU A 336 -0.13 15.53 10.64
C LEU A 336 1.39 15.54 10.52
N TYR A 337 1.92 16.11 9.44
CA TYR A 337 3.34 16.08 9.09
C TYR A 337 3.82 17.51 8.81
N SER A 338 4.21 18.22 9.88
CA SER A 338 4.66 19.59 9.70
C SER A 338 5.94 19.66 8.88
N PRO A 339 6.12 20.71 8.06
CA PRO A 339 7.36 20.91 7.29
C PRO A 339 8.63 20.99 8.16
N GLU A 340 8.50 21.47 9.41
CA GLU A 340 9.61 21.60 10.36
C GLU A 340 10.07 20.25 10.91
N SER A 341 9.23 19.20 10.80
CA SER A 341 9.56 17.85 11.27
C SER A 341 9.85 16.91 10.09
N ARG A 342 8.84 16.21 9.61
CA ARG A 342 8.95 15.18 8.56
C ARG A 342 8.52 15.68 7.18
N GLY A 343 7.59 16.61 7.14
CA GLY A 343 6.96 17.11 5.91
C GLY A 343 6.12 16.06 5.18
N HIS A 344 5.62 16.42 4.02
CA HIS A 344 4.74 15.58 3.19
C HIS A 344 5.34 14.22 2.78
N LYS A 345 6.67 14.08 2.74
CA LYS A 345 7.33 12.81 2.41
C LYS A 345 7.07 11.69 3.42
N ALA A 346 6.61 12.04 4.62
CA ALA A 346 6.21 11.06 5.63
C ALA A 346 4.80 10.49 5.40
N SER A 347 4.01 11.10 4.53
CA SER A 347 2.65 10.69 4.22
C SER A 347 2.63 9.74 3.04
N VAL A 348 2.66 8.43 3.27
CA VAL A 348 2.34 7.47 2.21
C VAL A 348 0.83 7.56 1.97
N ASN A 349 0.47 8.19 0.85
CA ASN A 349 -0.92 8.41 0.47
C ASN A 349 -1.47 7.17 -0.23
N PHE A 350 -2.64 6.71 0.18
CA PHE A 350 -3.32 5.58 -0.46
C PHE A 350 -4.83 5.70 -0.31
N LEU A 351 -5.57 5.08 -1.20
CA LEU A 351 -7.01 4.93 -1.12
C LEU A 351 -7.39 3.48 -0.84
N THR A 352 -6.55 2.55 -1.25
CA THR A 352 -6.76 1.11 -1.18
C THR A 352 -5.46 0.41 -0.84
N CYS A 353 -5.56 -0.71 -0.16
CA CYS A 353 -4.48 -1.65 0.15
C CYS A 353 -5.07 -3.06 0.22
N HIS A 354 -4.26 -4.06 0.60
CA HIS A 354 -4.74 -5.43 0.77
C HIS A 354 -5.92 -5.54 1.76
N ASP A 355 -5.96 -4.67 2.76
CA ASP A 355 -7.01 -4.63 3.79
C ASP A 355 -8.11 -3.63 3.41
N GLY A 356 -9.34 -4.11 3.31
CA GLY A 356 -10.48 -3.34 2.82
C GLY A 356 -10.90 -3.68 1.39
N PHE A 357 -11.73 -2.83 0.80
CA PHE A 357 -12.17 -2.98 -0.59
C PHE A 357 -11.05 -2.63 -1.59
N THR A 358 -11.01 -3.34 -2.73
CA THR A 358 -10.32 -2.86 -3.94
C THR A 358 -10.95 -1.54 -4.41
N LEU A 359 -10.29 -0.81 -5.28
CA LEU A 359 -10.83 0.47 -5.76
C LEU A 359 -12.12 0.28 -6.59
N TYR A 360 -12.25 -0.83 -7.31
CA TYR A 360 -13.49 -1.17 -8.02
C TYR A 360 -14.61 -1.51 -7.04
N ASP A 361 -14.33 -2.32 -6.01
CA ASP A 361 -15.32 -2.71 -5.01
C ASP A 361 -15.75 -1.52 -4.14
N LEU A 362 -14.85 -0.56 -3.87
CA LEU A 362 -15.14 0.68 -3.16
C LEU A 362 -16.30 1.47 -3.81
N TYR A 363 -16.43 1.39 -5.14
CA TYR A 363 -17.50 2.04 -5.90
C TYR A 363 -18.56 1.08 -6.42
N SER A 364 -18.53 -0.20 -5.97
CA SER A 364 -19.47 -1.23 -6.39
C SER A 364 -20.30 -1.82 -5.25
N TYR A 365 -19.88 -1.61 -3.99
CA TYR A 365 -20.53 -2.19 -2.82
C TYR A 365 -20.75 -1.16 -1.72
N ASN A 366 -21.95 -1.15 -1.13
CA ASN A 366 -22.21 -0.43 0.13
C ASN A 366 -21.86 -1.29 1.34
N GLU A 367 -22.07 -2.60 1.22
CA GLU A 367 -21.88 -3.55 2.30
C GLU A 367 -20.74 -4.52 1.96
N LYS A 368 -20.03 -4.99 2.97
CA LYS A 368 -19.03 -6.04 2.78
C LYS A 368 -19.69 -7.40 2.58
N HIS A 369 -19.06 -8.27 1.83
CA HIS A 369 -19.51 -9.62 1.51
C HIS A 369 -18.43 -10.66 1.85
N ASN A 370 -18.18 -10.83 3.17
CA ASN A 370 -17.15 -11.74 3.71
C ASN A 370 -17.71 -13.11 4.12
N GLU A 371 -18.93 -13.47 3.73
CA GLU A 371 -19.58 -14.73 4.10
C GLU A 371 -18.73 -15.95 3.78
N LYS A 372 -18.01 -15.89 2.63
CA LYS A 372 -17.11 -16.96 2.17
C LYS A 372 -15.88 -17.17 3.06
N ASN A 373 -15.59 -16.24 3.98
CA ASN A 373 -14.55 -16.41 5.00
C ASN A 373 -14.99 -17.34 6.14
N GLY A 374 -16.30 -17.64 6.26
CA GLY A 374 -16.85 -18.56 7.24
C GLY A 374 -17.12 -17.95 8.61
N TRP A 375 -17.14 -16.61 8.73
CA TRP A 375 -17.40 -15.87 9.97
C TRP A 375 -18.72 -15.12 9.95
N ASN A 376 -19.68 -15.56 9.12
CA ASN A 376 -21.01 -14.92 8.99
C ASN A 376 -20.92 -13.40 8.75
N ASN A 377 -19.99 -12.97 7.93
CA ASN A 377 -19.76 -11.56 7.58
C ASN A 377 -19.44 -10.64 8.79
N THR A 378 -18.89 -11.19 9.89
CA THR A 378 -18.55 -10.41 11.08
C THR A 378 -17.13 -9.84 11.05
N ASP A 379 -16.25 -10.39 10.22
CA ASP A 379 -14.86 -9.99 10.02
C ASP A 379 -14.73 -8.84 9.03
N GLY A 380 -13.56 -8.19 9.00
CA GLY A 380 -13.26 -7.06 8.12
C GLY A 380 -13.85 -5.72 8.59
N ASP A 381 -13.53 -4.66 7.85
CA ASP A 381 -13.93 -3.29 8.19
C ASP A 381 -15.43 -3.05 7.90
N ASN A 382 -16.09 -2.31 8.82
CA ASN A 382 -17.48 -1.87 8.67
C ASN A 382 -17.61 -0.40 8.21
N ASN A 383 -16.50 0.34 8.11
CA ASN A 383 -16.48 1.78 7.85
C ASN A 383 -15.66 2.13 6.58
N GLY A 384 -15.78 1.34 5.54
CA GLY A 384 -14.99 1.47 4.32
C GLY A 384 -15.21 2.76 3.51
N HIS A 385 -16.17 3.61 3.88
CA HIS A 385 -16.58 4.82 3.14
C HIS A 385 -16.91 4.55 1.66
N SER A 386 -17.43 3.36 1.36
CA SER A 386 -17.77 2.90 0.03
C SER A 386 -19.12 3.44 -0.47
N TRP A 387 -19.36 3.27 -1.76
CA TRP A 387 -20.63 3.60 -2.39
C TRP A 387 -20.85 2.73 -3.64
N ASN A 388 -22.00 2.03 -3.71
CA ASN A 388 -22.33 1.15 -4.82
C ASN A 388 -22.72 1.86 -6.13
N CYS A 389 -22.78 3.20 -6.13
CA CYS A 389 -23.19 4.02 -7.27
C CYS A 389 -24.60 3.75 -7.81
N GLY A 390 -25.46 3.09 -7.01
CA GLY A 390 -26.85 2.80 -7.36
C GLY A 390 -27.17 1.33 -7.63
N ALA A 391 -26.16 0.45 -7.68
CA ALA A 391 -26.36 -1.00 -7.80
C ALA A 391 -25.33 -1.74 -6.97
N GLU A 392 -25.76 -2.66 -6.12
CA GLU A 392 -24.85 -3.47 -5.31
C GLU A 392 -24.19 -4.57 -6.16
N GLY A 393 -22.86 -4.60 -6.17
CA GLY A 393 -22.09 -5.55 -6.97
C GLY A 393 -22.04 -5.23 -8.47
N GLU A 394 -21.70 -6.23 -9.27
CA GLU A 394 -21.62 -6.09 -10.73
C GLU A 394 -23.00 -5.80 -11.34
N THR A 395 -23.02 -5.01 -12.41
CA THR A 395 -24.27 -4.60 -13.08
C THR A 395 -24.00 -4.31 -14.56
N ASP A 396 -25.03 -4.52 -15.40
CA ASP A 396 -25.00 -4.16 -16.83
C ASP A 396 -25.53 -2.73 -17.08
N ASP A 397 -25.91 -1.97 -16.04
CA ASP A 397 -26.39 -0.59 -16.22
C ASP A 397 -25.22 0.33 -16.65
N PRO A 398 -25.26 0.86 -17.89
CA PRO A 398 -24.17 1.69 -18.40
C PRO A 398 -23.98 3.01 -17.64
N ASN A 399 -25.04 3.55 -17.02
CA ASN A 399 -24.94 4.79 -16.25
C ASN A 399 -24.20 4.54 -14.93
N VAL A 400 -24.50 3.42 -14.25
CA VAL A 400 -23.80 3.01 -13.03
C VAL A 400 -22.34 2.73 -13.35
N ASN A 401 -22.07 1.93 -14.39
CA ASN A 401 -20.70 1.60 -14.80
C ASN A 401 -19.92 2.84 -15.26
N GLY A 402 -20.52 3.75 -16.00
CA GLY A 402 -19.92 5.03 -16.39
C GLY A 402 -19.55 5.89 -15.17
N LEU A 403 -20.42 5.93 -14.16
CA LEU A 403 -20.15 6.65 -12.90
C LEU A 403 -18.99 5.98 -12.12
N ARG A 404 -18.98 4.65 -11.98
CA ARG A 404 -17.90 3.90 -11.31
C ARG A 404 -16.55 4.17 -11.95
N ARG A 405 -16.44 4.05 -13.27
CA ARG A 405 -15.22 4.33 -14.03
C ARG A 405 -14.74 5.78 -13.84
N ARG A 406 -15.66 6.75 -13.81
CA ARG A 406 -15.34 8.14 -13.54
C ARG A 406 -14.80 8.35 -12.12
N LEU A 407 -15.41 7.74 -11.11
CA LEU A 407 -14.96 7.84 -9.72
C LEU A 407 -13.59 7.17 -9.51
N ILE A 408 -13.31 6.05 -10.17
CA ILE A 408 -11.99 5.40 -10.17
C ILE A 408 -10.94 6.34 -10.78
N LYS A 409 -11.22 6.98 -11.92
CA LYS A 409 -10.33 7.99 -12.52
C LYS A 409 -10.12 9.19 -11.59
N ASN A 410 -11.18 9.68 -10.92
CA ASN A 410 -11.06 10.76 -9.92
C ASN A 410 -10.16 10.35 -8.76
N ALA A 411 -10.27 9.11 -8.29
CA ALA A 411 -9.46 8.57 -7.21
C ALA A 411 -7.96 8.57 -7.57
N PHE A 412 -7.61 8.06 -8.76
CA PHE A 412 -6.23 8.08 -9.24
C PHE A 412 -5.72 9.51 -9.51
N ALA A 413 -6.55 10.39 -10.09
CA ALA A 413 -6.18 11.79 -10.29
C ALA A 413 -5.88 12.50 -8.96
N ALA A 414 -6.72 12.30 -7.94
CA ALA A 414 -6.49 12.85 -6.61
C ALA A 414 -5.21 12.29 -5.97
N LEU A 415 -5.02 10.98 -6.01
CA LEU A 415 -3.84 10.31 -5.44
C LEU A 415 -2.55 10.79 -6.09
N LEU A 416 -2.51 10.81 -7.43
CA LEU A 416 -1.30 11.12 -8.20
C LEU A 416 -0.99 12.63 -8.28
N CYS A 417 -1.97 13.49 -8.02
CA CYS A 417 -1.77 14.94 -7.85
C CYS A 417 -1.51 15.36 -6.39
N SER A 418 -1.52 14.44 -5.44
CA SER A 418 -1.27 14.74 -4.03
C SER A 418 0.23 14.75 -3.70
N ARG A 419 0.62 15.64 -2.76
CA ARG A 419 1.98 15.66 -2.22
C ARG A 419 2.25 14.49 -1.30
N GLY A 420 3.44 13.91 -1.42
CA GLY A 420 3.91 12.72 -0.74
C GLY A 420 3.95 11.48 -1.65
N PRO A 421 4.60 10.39 -1.25
CA PRO A 421 4.59 9.14 -2.01
C PRO A 421 3.16 8.63 -2.20
N ALA A 422 2.89 8.11 -3.39
CA ALA A 422 1.60 7.53 -3.74
C ALA A 422 1.68 6.00 -3.69
N MET A 423 0.65 5.34 -3.16
CA MET A 423 0.53 3.89 -3.12
C MET A 423 -0.86 3.46 -3.56
N PHE A 424 -0.96 2.35 -4.29
CA PHE A 424 -2.23 1.68 -4.59
C PHE A 424 -2.06 0.16 -4.67
N PHE A 425 -3.17 -0.54 -4.53
CA PHE A 425 -3.20 -2.00 -4.52
C PHE A 425 -3.16 -2.57 -5.93
N ALA A 426 -2.43 -3.65 -6.14
CA ALA A 426 -2.26 -4.32 -7.43
C ALA A 426 -3.60 -4.71 -8.05
N GLY A 427 -3.80 -4.33 -9.30
CA GLY A 427 -5.02 -4.57 -10.05
C GLY A 427 -6.06 -3.45 -9.98
N ASP A 428 -5.91 -2.46 -9.09
CA ASP A 428 -6.83 -1.31 -9.06
C ASP A 428 -6.85 -0.56 -10.40
N GLU A 429 -5.70 -0.50 -11.08
CA GLU A 429 -5.52 0.16 -12.38
C GLU A 429 -6.22 -0.55 -13.55
N PHE A 430 -6.70 -1.77 -13.34
CA PHE A 430 -7.58 -2.48 -14.28
C PHE A 430 -8.82 -3.06 -13.59
N CYS A 431 -9.28 -2.36 -12.53
CA CYS A 431 -10.56 -2.63 -11.87
C CYS A 431 -10.67 -4.04 -11.28
N ASN A 432 -9.62 -4.54 -10.62
CA ASN A 432 -9.69 -5.82 -9.91
C ASN A 432 -10.81 -5.81 -8.86
N THR A 433 -11.51 -6.93 -8.73
CA THR A 433 -12.60 -7.11 -7.76
C THR A 433 -12.34 -8.31 -6.87
N GLN A 434 -12.67 -8.17 -5.60
CA GLN A 434 -12.79 -9.25 -4.61
C GLN A 434 -14.26 -9.61 -4.35
N PHE A 435 -15.15 -9.18 -5.25
CA PHE A 435 -16.60 -9.43 -5.18
C PHE A 435 -17.22 -8.94 -3.86
N GLY A 436 -16.75 -7.79 -3.37
CA GLY A 436 -17.20 -7.20 -2.12
C GLY A 436 -16.61 -7.84 -0.85
N ASN A 437 -15.70 -8.80 -0.98
CA ASN A 437 -14.94 -9.30 0.16
C ASN A 437 -13.84 -8.28 0.52
N ASN A 438 -13.98 -7.64 1.69
CA ASN A 438 -13.03 -6.62 2.15
C ASN A 438 -12.02 -7.14 3.17
N ASN A 439 -11.88 -8.48 3.30
CA ASN A 439 -10.95 -9.13 4.23
C ASN A 439 -10.53 -10.51 3.69
N ALA A 440 -9.91 -10.51 2.51
CA ALA A 440 -9.64 -11.72 1.74
C ALA A 440 -8.44 -12.56 2.27
N TYR A 441 -8.08 -12.42 3.54
CA TYR A 441 -6.87 -13.02 4.17
C TYR A 441 -6.76 -14.53 4.02
N CYS A 442 -7.87 -15.24 3.81
CA CYS A 442 -7.93 -16.70 3.73
C CYS A 442 -8.35 -17.23 2.35
N GLN A 443 -8.47 -16.37 1.34
CA GLN A 443 -9.05 -16.70 0.04
C GLN A 443 -7.94 -16.94 -1.01
N ASP A 444 -7.47 -18.19 -1.13
CA ASP A 444 -6.56 -18.58 -2.23
C ASP A 444 -7.35 -19.06 -3.44
N ASN A 445 -8.10 -18.15 -4.04
CA ASN A 445 -8.97 -18.42 -5.18
C ASN A 445 -9.27 -17.14 -5.96
N ILE A 446 -10.27 -17.17 -6.84
CA ILE A 446 -10.67 -16.05 -7.70
C ILE A 446 -11.06 -14.77 -6.95
N ILE A 447 -11.31 -14.83 -5.63
CA ILE A 447 -11.56 -13.63 -4.82
C ILE A 447 -10.28 -12.80 -4.68
N SER A 448 -9.13 -13.45 -4.53
CA SER A 448 -7.84 -12.76 -4.29
C SER A 448 -6.88 -12.77 -5.48
N TRP A 449 -7.07 -13.71 -6.42
CA TRP A 449 -6.20 -13.78 -7.59
C TRP A 449 -6.56 -12.69 -8.60
N LEU A 450 -5.55 -12.03 -9.16
CA LEU A 450 -5.79 -11.01 -10.19
C LEU A 450 -6.24 -11.66 -11.50
N ASP A 451 -7.39 -11.25 -11.97
CA ASP A 451 -7.88 -11.59 -13.30
C ASP A 451 -7.32 -10.61 -14.33
N TRP A 452 -6.25 -11.01 -15.02
CA TRP A 452 -5.58 -10.19 -16.03
C TRP A 452 -6.40 -9.96 -17.29
N SER A 453 -7.51 -10.70 -17.51
CA SER A 453 -8.41 -10.43 -18.62
C SER A 453 -9.14 -9.08 -18.47
N ARG A 454 -9.30 -8.61 -17.25
CA ARG A 454 -9.87 -7.28 -16.96
C ARG A 454 -9.02 -6.12 -17.49
N LEU A 455 -7.73 -6.34 -17.73
CA LEU A 455 -6.86 -5.34 -18.35
C LEU A 455 -7.34 -4.92 -19.75
N GLU A 456 -7.88 -5.86 -20.54
CA GLU A 456 -8.47 -5.53 -21.84
C GLU A 456 -9.85 -4.87 -21.68
N GLU A 457 -10.66 -5.35 -20.76
CA GLU A 457 -11.99 -4.81 -20.47
C GLU A 457 -11.95 -3.37 -19.94
N PHE A 458 -10.97 -3.06 -19.10
CA PHE A 458 -10.79 -1.74 -18.46
C PHE A 458 -9.55 -1.01 -18.98
N LYS A 459 -9.20 -1.26 -20.22
CA LYS A 459 -7.99 -0.68 -20.84
C LYS A 459 -7.93 0.84 -20.70
N GLU A 460 -9.06 1.55 -20.81
CA GLU A 460 -9.09 3.00 -20.66
C GLU A 460 -8.77 3.48 -19.23
N ILE A 461 -9.04 2.66 -18.21
CA ILE A 461 -8.64 2.96 -16.83
C ILE A 461 -7.13 2.77 -16.67
N HIS A 462 -6.62 1.65 -17.18
CA HIS A 462 -5.18 1.38 -17.17
C HIS A 462 -4.39 2.48 -17.89
N ASP A 463 -4.80 2.85 -19.10
CA ASP A 463 -4.15 3.91 -19.88
C ASP A 463 -4.22 5.27 -19.15
N PHE A 464 -5.35 5.56 -18.49
CA PHE A 464 -5.51 6.74 -17.66
C PHE A 464 -4.53 6.74 -16.49
N VAL A 465 -4.40 5.62 -15.76
CA VAL A 465 -3.46 5.52 -14.62
C VAL A 465 -2.02 5.70 -15.09
N ARG A 466 -1.65 5.06 -16.20
CA ARG A 466 -0.32 5.22 -16.82
C ARG A 466 -0.05 6.68 -17.19
N HIS A 467 -1.01 7.37 -17.81
CA HIS A 467 -0.94 8.80 -18.09
C HIS A 467 -0.72 9.62 -16.82
N MET A 468 -1.51 9.39 -15.77
CA MET A 468 -1.41 10.13 -14.52
C MET A 468 -0.08 9.91 -13.79
N ILE A 469 0.49 8.71 -13.85
CA ILE A 469 1.82 8.42 -13.30
C ILE A 469 2.89 9.19 -14.09
N GLN A 470 2.80 9.20 -15.41
CA GLN A 470 3.71 9.97 -16.26
C GLN A 470 3.56 11.48 -16.02
N PHE A 471 2.33 11.98 -15.94
CA PHE A 471 2.01 13.37 -15.61
C PHE A 471 2.64 13.80 -14.26
N ARG A 472 2.48 12.95 -13.22
CA ARG A 472 3.12 13.20 -11.92
C ARG A 472 4.65 13.27 -12.02
N LYS A 473 5.26 12.44 -12.86
CA LYS A 473 6.70 12.44 -13.09
C LYS A 473 7.17 13.70 -13.80
N GLU A 474 6.44 14.16 -14.80
CA GLU A 474 6.74 15.36 -15.59
C GLU A 474 6.55 16.66 -14.80
N HIS A 475 5.62 16.67 -13.81
CA HIS A 475 5.30 17.82 -12.97
C HIS A 475 5.79 17.63 -11.52
N PRO A 476 7.09 17.89 -11.23
CA PRO A 476 7.67 17.67 -9.89
C PRO A 476 6.98 18.49 -8.80
N ILE A 477 6.38 19.63 -9.14
CA ILE A 477 5.62 20.48 -8.20
C ILE A 477 4.46 19.76 -7.52
N LEU A 478 3.93 18.68 -8.12
CA LEU A 478 2.84 17.88 -7.53
C LEU A 478 3.31 17.05 -6.33
N ARG A 479 4.56 16.60 -6.34
CA ARG A 479 5.06 15.63 -5.36
C ARG A 479 6.07 16.18 -4.36
N LYS A 480 6.80 17.23 -4.73
CA LYS A 480 7.86 17.84 -3.91
C LYS A 480 7.86 19.37 -3.99
N MET A 481 8.55 20.00 -3.07
CA MET A 481 8.84 21.42 -3.16
C MET A 481 9.91 21.65 -4.22
N THR A 482 9.67 22.61 -5.10
CA THR A 482 10.65 23.07 -6.09
C THR A 482 11.07 24.52 -5.80
N LYS A 483 11.92 25.11 -6.62
CA LYS A 483 12.19 26.54 -6.51
C LYS A 483 10.92 27.34 -6.79
N PRO A 484 10.76 28.54 -6.19
CA PRO A 484 9.62 29.41 -6.47
C PRO A 484 9.51 29.75 -7.95
N SER A 485 8.28 29.86 -8.45
CA SER A 485 8.01 30.28 -9.83
C SER A 485 8.59 31.67 -10.10
N SER A 486 9.08 31.89 -11.30
CA SER A 486 9.62 33.20 -11.72
C SER A 486 8.55 34.29 -11.75
N CYS A 487 7.28 33.90 -11.89
CA CYS A 487 6.12 34.80 -11.89
C CYS A 487 5.55 35.07 -10.49
N GLN A 488 6.21 34.63 -9.42
CA GLN A 488 5.86 34.86 -8.02
C GLN A 488 4.47 34.31 -7.60
N LEU A 489 3.95 33.33 -8.30
CA LEU A 489 2.78 32.59 -7.83
C LEU A 489 3.13 31.78 -6.57
N PRO A 490 2.20 31.67 -5.60
CA PRO A 490 2.44 30.85 -4.43
C PRO A 490 2.64 29.39 -4.80
N GLU A 491 3.51 28.70 -4.08
CA GLU A 491 3.81 27.28 -4.30
C GLU A 491 2.56 26.39 -4.33
N ILE A 492 1.63 26.66 -3.43
CA ILE A 492 0.30 26.05 -3.39
C ILE A 492 -0.72 27.16 -3.09
N SER A 493 -1.82 27.17 -3.83
CA SER A 493 -2.97 28.00 -3.50
C SER A 493 -4.27 27.22 -3.67
N VAL A 494 -5.26 27.58 -2.87
CA VAL A 494 -6.57 26.92 -2.82
C VAL A 494 -7.62 27.85 -3.40
N HIS A 495 -8.56 27.27 -4.14
CA HIS A 495 -9.61 27.95 -4.88
C HIS A 495 -10.95 27.24 -4.64
N ASN A 496 -12.00 28.03 -4.41
CA ASN A 496 -13.37 27.52 -4.27
C ASN A 496 -14.30 28.39 -5.11
N GLY A 497 -14.62 27.91 -6.32
CA GLY A 497 -15.44 28.64 -7.29
C GLY A 497 -14.80 29.91 -7.84
N THR A 498 -14.04 30.66 -7.02
CA THR A 498 -13.28 31.87 -7.38
C THR A 498 -11.81 31.73 -7.04
N PRO A 499 -10.90 32.42 -7.79
CA PRO A 499 -9.47 32.36 -7.54
C PRO A 499 -9.08 32.82 -6.14
N PHE A 500 -8.12 32.09 -5.53
CA PHE A 500 -7.54 32.37 -4.21
C PHE A 500 -8.55 32.41 -3.04
N ASN A 501 -9.72 31.83 -3.23
CA ASN A 501 -10.70 31.64 -2.17
C ASN A 501 -10.49 30.26 -1.53
N ALA A 502 -9.87 30.22 -0.36
CA ALA A 502 -9.64 29.00 0.41
C ALA A 502 -10.81 28.64 1.35
N SER A 503 -11.89 29.43 1.35
CA SER A 503 -13.02 29.21 2.24
C SER A 503 -13.79 27.96 1.83
N THR A 504 -14.05 27.08 2.78
CA THR A 504 -14.91 25.90 2.63
C THR A 504 -16.00 25.94 3.69
N ASP A 505 -17.17 25.52 3.32
CA ASP A 505 -18.29 25.28 4.23
C ASP A 505 -18.75 23.82 4.18
N TYR A 506 -19.76 23.49 4.97
CA TYR A 506 -20.27 22.13 5.06
C TYR A 506 -20.80 21.58 3.72
N LYS A 507 -21.26 22.45 2.82
CA LYS A 507 -21.82 22.07 1.51
C LYS A 507 -20.84 22.17 0.36
N THR A 508 -19.63 22.63 0.61
CA THR A 508 -18.62 22.79 -0.44
C THR A 508 -18.26 21.43 -1.06
N LYS A 509 -18.41 21.33 -2.40
CA LYS A 509 -18.10 20.12 -3.20
C LYS A 509 -17.15 20.41 -4.35
N LEU A 510 -16.90 21.68 -4.65
CA LEU A 510 -15.97 22.09 -5.70
C LEU A 510 -14.70 22.62 -5.04
N ILE A 511 -13.56 22.03 -5.35
CA ILE A 511 -12.25 22.48 -4.89
C ILE A 511 -11.31 22.66 -6.08
N GLY A 512 -10.45 23.66 -5.99
CA GLY A 512 -9.32 23.87 -6.90
C GLY A 512 -8.03 24.01 -6.11
N ILE A 513 -6.96 23.40 -6.57
CA ILE A 513 -5.63 23.52 -5.99
C ILE A 513 -4.67 23.83 -7.12
N MET A 514 -3.99 24.98 -7.03
CA MET A 514 -2.93 25.35 -7.94
C MET A 514 -1.57 25.07 -7.29
N TYR A 515 -0.72 24.40 -8.02
CA TYR A 515 0.68 24.23 -7.74
C TYR A 515 1.50 25.11 -8.68
N ALA A 516 2.51 25.79 -8.18
CA ALA A 516 3.39 26.61 -9.00
C ALA A 516 4.83 26.57 -8.50
N GLY A 517 5.77 26.40 -9.41
CA GLY A 517 7.19 26.31 -9.11
C GLY A 517 8.02 26.26 -10.38
N ARG A 518 9.19 25.65 -10.29
CA ARG A 518 10.07 25.42 -11.44
C ARG A 518 10.04 23.95 -11.83
N ASN A 519 10.21 23.67 -13.11
CA ASN A 519 10.41 22.32 -13.63
C ASN A 519 11.71 21.70 -13.08
N GLU A 520 11.94 20.40 -13.32
CA GLU A 520 13.11 19.67 -12.80
C GLU A 520 14.45 20.31 -13.23
N GLU A 521 14.51 20.87 -14.44
CA GLU A 521 15.69 21.46 -15.04
C GLU A 521 15.92 22.93 -14.66
N ASP A 522 15.00 23.52 -13.88
CA ASP A 522 15.01 24.94 -13.50
C ASP A 522 15.05 25.92 -14.70
N THR A 523 14.46 25.51 -15.81
CA THR A 523 14.44 26.29 -17.05
C THR A 523 13.16 27.08 -17.21
N GLU A 524 12.01 26.53 -16.77
CA GLU A 524 10.68 27.10 -16.99
C GLU A 524 9.81 27.00 -15.74
N ASP A 525 8.78 27.84 -15.67
CA ASP A 525 7.74 27.73 -14.67
C ASP A 525 6.81 26.56 -14.98
N ASP A 526 6.65 25.69 -13.98
CA ASP A 526 5.72 24.57 -13.97
C ASP A 526 4.50 24.97 -13.12
N ILE A 527 3.31 25.02 -13.72
CA ILE A 527 2.09 25.46 -13.06
C ILE A 527 0.96 24.51 -13.43
N VAL A 528 0.40 23.85 -12.43
CA VAL A 528 -0.70 22.89 -12.58
C VAL A 528 -1.89 23.31 -11.72
N PHE A 529 -3.09 23.19 -12.27
CA PHE A 529 -4.34 23.42 -11.57
C PHE A 529 -5.17 22.15 -11.53
N TYR A 530 -5.31 21.56 -10.36
CA TYR A 530 -6.20 20.43 -10.07
C TYR A 530 -7.56 20.96 -9.65
N CYS A 531 -8.65 20.55 -10.33
CA CYS A 531 -10.02 20.95 -10.02
C CYS A 531 -10.91 19.71 -9.90
N MET A 532 -11.61 19.54 -8.78
CA MET A 532 -12.53 18.44 -8.53
C MET A 532 -13.90 18.94 -8.13
N ASN A 533 -14.93 18.50 -8.87
CA ASN A 533 -16.34 18.65 -8.54
C ASN A 533 -16.89 17.32 -8.00
N ALA A 534 -17.11 17.21 -6.70
CA ALA A 534 -17.71 16.04 -6.04
C ALA A 534 -19.25 16.12 -5.97
N TYR A 535 -19.88 17.12 -6.58
CA TYR A 535 -21.33 17.31 -6.64
C TYR A 535 -21.97 16.56 -7.81
N TRP A 536 -23.26 16.28 -7.71
CA TRP A 536 -24.01 15.56 -8.77
C TRP A 536 -24.52 16.44 -9.90
N GLU A 537 -24.25 17.75 -9.87
CA GLU A 537 -24.53 18.70 -10.94
C GLU A 537 -23.25 19.39 -11.40
N PRO A 538 -23.19 19.87 -12.66
CA PRO A 538 -22.07 20.68 -13.12
C PRO A 538 -21.92 21.96 -12.30
N LEU A 539 -20.69 22.32 -11.95
CA LEU A 539 -20.34 23.55 -11.26
C LEU A 539 -19.36 24.38 -12.09
N VAL A 540 -19.28 25.67 -11.80
CA VAL A 540 -18.41 26.62 -12.52
C VAL A 540 -17.22 26.97 -11.65
N MET A 541 -16.00 26.82 -12.19
CA MET A 541 -14.75 27.24 -11.58
C MET A 541 -14.15 28.40 -12.35
N GLN A 542 -13.86 29.50 -11.66
CA GLN A 542 -13.03 30.57 -12.18
C GLN A 542 -11.57 30.26 -11.94
N LEU A 543 -10.76 30.33 -12.99
CA LEU A 543 -9.33 30.01 -12.92
C LEU A 543 -8.53 31.30 -12.61
N PRO A 544 -7.38 31.16 -11.89
CA PRO A 544 -6.46 32.29 -11.74
C PRO A 544 -6.01 32.82 -13.09
N VAL A 545 -5.84 34.13 -13.17
CA VAL A 545 -5.21 34.77 -14.33
C VAL A 545 -3.72 34.44 -14.30
N LEU A 546 -3.25 33.87 -15.40
CA LEU A 546 -1.83 33.54 -15.54
C LEU A 546 -1.02 34.78 -15.95
N PRO A 547 0.17 34.98 -15.39
CA PRO A 547 1.07 36.06 -15.79
C PRO A 547 1.77 35.77 -17.13
N ASN A 548 2.42 36.79 -17.69
CA ASN A 548 3.33 36.68 -18.83
C ASN A 548 2.72 36.10 -20.12
N GLY A 549 1.40 36.23 -20.30
CA GLY A 549 0.72 35.78 -21.51
C GLY A 549 0.47 34.30 -21.60
N LYS A 550 0.75 33.56 -20.53
CA LYS A 550 0.42 32.12 -20.41
C LYS A 550 -1.11 31.92 -20.38
N HIS A 551 -1.54 30.77 -20.89
CA HIS A 551 -2.94 30.34 -20.93
C HIS A 551 -3.12 28.98 -20.30
N TRP A 552 -4.33 28.68 -19.79
CA TRP A 552 -4.68 27.37 -19.27
C TRP A 552 -5.03 26.41 -20.41
N HIS A 553 -4.39 25.26 -20.42
CA HIS A 553 -4.69 24.13 -21.29
C HIS A 553 -5.20 22.97 -20.46
N VAL A 554 -6.20 22.25 -20.95
CA VAL A 554 -6.72 21.05 -20.29
C VAL A 554 -5.82 19.89 -20.66
N ASP A 555 -5.23 19.26 -19.65
CA ASP A 555 -4.49 18.02 -19.80
C ASP A 555 -5.41 16.82 -19.57
N THR A 556 -6.19 16.83 -18.49
CA THR A 556 -7.00 15.68 -18.08
C THR A 556 -8.44 16.08 -17.74
N ASN A 557 -9.40 15.25 -18.20
CA ASN A 557 -10.80 15.30 -17.82
C ASN A 557 -11.33 13.88 -17.57
N THR A 558 -11.74 13.57 -16.35
CA THR A 558 -12.17 12.22 -15.95
C THR A 558 -13.58 11.84 -16.41
N ASN A 559 -14.31 12.73 -17.07
CA ASN A 559 -15.67 12.46 -17.55
C ASN A 559 -15.65 11.49 -18.74
N ALA A 560 -16.07 10.25 -18.50
CA ALA A 560 -16.07 9.17 -19.50
C ALA A 560 -16.90 9.47 -20.75
N GLU A 561 -17.94 10.34 -20.65
CA GLU A 561 -18.79 10.72 -21.81
C GLU A 561 -18.03 11.49 -22.87
N TYR A 562 -16.89 12.05 -22.52
CA TYR A 562 -16.03 12.85 -23.39
C TYR A 562 -14.69 12.18 -23.69
N PHE A 563 -14.56 10.90 -23.33
CA PHE A 563 -13.32 10.16 -23.49
C PHE A 563 -13.31 9.44 -24.85
N ASP A 564 -12.33 9.73 -25.69
CA ASP A 564 -12.14 9.11 -26.99
C ASP A 564 -10.65 8.69 -27.17
N GLY A 565 -10.37 7.43 -26.94
CA GLY A 565 -9.03 6.85 -27.10
C GLY A 565 -8.03 7.35 -26.05
N GLU A 566 -6.85 7.78 -26.50
CA GLU A 566 -5.77 8.31 -25.65
C GLU A 566 -5.89 9.81 -25.37
N ASP A 567 -6.94 10.47 -25.89
CA ASP A 567 -7.17 11.90 -25.64
C ASP A 567 -7.95 12.10 -24.34
N PHE A 568 -7.23 12.40 -23.26
CA PHE A 568 -7.79 12.67 -21.94
C PHE A 568 -8.29 14.12 -21.77
N THR A 569 -8.12 14.99 -22.79
CA THR A 569 -8.51 16.41 -22.73
C THR A 569 -9.99 16.64 -22.98
N ALA A 570 -10.64 15.70 -23.58
CA ALA A 570 -12.00 15.65 -24.14
C ALA A 570 -12.96 16.76 -23.68
N LYS A 571 -13.35 17.61 -24.61
CA LYS A 571 -14.48 18.55 -24.59
C LYS A 571 -14.77 19.25 -23.26
N THR A 572 -13.75 19.85 -22.66
CA THR A 572 -13.94 20.76 -21.54
C THR A 572 -14.62 22.02 -22.02
N GLU A 573 -15.77 22.33 -21.46
CA GLU A 573 -16.52 23.52 -21.81
C GLU A 573 -15.87 24.78 -21.20
N LEU A 574 -15.16 25.54 -22.02
CA LEU A 574 -14.62 26.85 -21.65
C LEU A 574 -15.74 27.90 -21.77
N LEU A 575 -16.17 28.46 -20.65
CA LEU A 575 -17.19 29.51 -20.59
C LEU A 575 -16.61 30.91 -20.78
N GLY A 576 -15.29 31.01 -20.97
CA GLY A 576 -14.53 32.26 -21.14
C GLY A 576 -13.05 32.03 -21.03
N VAL A 577 -12.23 33.09 -21.04
CA VAL A 577 -10.75 32.96 -21.00
C VAL A 577 -10.24 32.27 -19.74
N ASN A 578 -10.91 32.50 -18.58
CA ASN A 578 -10.49 31.95 -17.27
C ASN A 578 -11.68 31.33 -16.51
N THR A 579 -12.58 30.65 -17.21
CA THR A 579 -13.75 30.04 -16.58
C THR A 579 -14.05 28.71 -17.25
N ILE A 580 -14.16 27.66 -16.45
CA ILE A 580 -14.50 26.29 -16.92
C ILE A 580 -15.80 25.83 -16.27
N ARG A 581 -16.57 25.02 -17.00
CA ARG A 581 -17.63 24.21 -16.44
C ARG A 581 -17.08 22.85 -16.10
N VAL A 582 -17.11 22.49 -14.82
CA VAL A 582 -16.68 21.17 -14.32
C VAL A 582 -17.90 20.27 -14.24
N PRO A 583 -18.00 19.22 -15.06
CA PRO A 583 -19.14 18.31 -15.04
C PRO A 583 -19.36 17.67 -13.67
N ALA A 584 -20.53 17.05 -13.48
CA ALA A 584 -20.85 16.32 -12.25
C ALA A 584 -19.83 15.21 -11.98
N ARG A 585 -19.41 15.10 -10.73
CA ARG A 585 -18.51 14.00 -10.29
C ARG A 585 -17.23 13.89 -11.14
N THR A 586 -16.59 15.00 -11.47
CA THR A 586 -15.49 15.06 -12.44
C THR A 586 -14.29 15.80 -11.89
N THR A 587 -13.11 15.30 -12.20
CA THR A 587 -11.83 16.00 -12.04
C THR A 587 -11.36 16.56 -13.39
N ILE A 588 -10.91 17.81 -13.40
CA ILE A 588 -10.21 18.42 -14.52
C ILE A 588 -8.86 18.92 -14.05
N ILE A 589 -7.81 18.60 -14.81
CA ILE A 589 -6.45 19.06 -14.56
C ILE A 589 -6.04 19.96 -15.72
N LEU A 590 -5.48 21.12 -15.39
CA LEU A 590 -5.00 22.08 -16.36
C LEU A 590 -3.53 22.41 -16.11
N VAL A 591 -2.81 22.69 -17.17
CA VAL A 591 -1.42 23.15 -17.17
C VAL A 591 -1.35 24.54 -17.79
N ALA A 592 -0.36 25.34 -17.35
CA ALA A 592 -0.12 26.67 -17.90
C ALA A 592 0.96 26.60 -18.98
N GLU A 593 0.62 26.97 -20.19
CA GLU A 593 1.52 27.05 -21.35
C GLU A 593 1.69 28.49 -21.85
#